data_e8e468c8ff0f97b484e7ad5bbd64c28d
#
_entry.id   e8e468c8ff0f97b484e7ad5bbd64c28d
#
_cell.length_a   1.000
_cell.length_b   1.000
_cell.length_c   1.000
_cell.angle_alpha   90.00
_cell.angle_beta   90.00
_cell.angle_gamma   90.00
#
_symmetry.space_group_name_H-M   'P 1'
#
loop_
_entity.id
_entity.type
_entity.pdbx_description
1 polymer ?
#
loop_
_entity_poly.entity_id
_entity_poly.type
_entity_poly.pdbx_seq_one_letter_code
_entity_poly.pdbx_strand_id
1 'polypeptide(L)'
;MRLSFFFLPMNVEIESSWKQHLGAEFDKQYFVNLTNLVREEYLHYQCFPPGNKIFNAFNLCPFDDVKVVIIGQDPYHEPGQAMGLSFSVPEGVTPPPSLINIFKEIELDLGKPAAKSGDLTRWATQGVLLLNATLTVRAHVANSHQRLGWTTFTDAA
;
A
#
# COMPACT_ATOMS: atom_id res chain seq x y z
N MET A 1 35.30 -0.59 -19.63
CA MET A 1 35.13 0.42 -18.58
C MET A 1 33.79 0.11 -17.88
N ARG A 2 33.83 -0.57 -16.72
CA ARG A 2 32.61 -0.89 -15.94
C ARG A 2 32.22 0.37 -15.19
N LEU A 3 31.13 1.01 -15.59
CA LEU A 3 30.47 2.04 -14.79
C LEU A 3 29.89 1.37 -13.56
N SER A 4 30.59 1.48 -12.42
CA SER A 4 30.05 1.15 -11.12
C SER A 4 28.98 2.23 -10.80
N PHE A 5 27.73 1.91 -11.03
CA PHE A 5 26.64 2.70 -10.48
C PHE A 5 26.69 2.55 -8.95
N PHE A 6 27.17 3.56 -8.28
CA PHE A 6 27.00 3.71 -6.85
C PHE A 6 25.49 3.90 -6.59
N PHE A 7 24.83 2.81 -6.24
CA PHE A 7 23.46 2.89 -5.73
C PHE A 7 23.52 3.53 -4.34
N LEU A 8 23.09 4.78 -4.23
CA LEU A 8 22.81 5.38 -2.93
C LEU A 8 21.68 4.56 -2.28
N PRO A 9 21.84 4.12 -1.02
CA PRO A 9 20.78 3.44 -0.32
C PRO A 9 19.53 4.33 -0.32
N MET A 10 18.38 3.79 -0.75
CA MET A 10 17.13 4.54 -0.68
C MET A 10 16.78 4.74 0.79
N ASN A 11 16.67 5.99 1.20
CA ASN A 11 16.10 6.29 2.50
C ASN A 11 14.58 6.07 2.40
N VAL A 12 14.12 4.89 2.81
CA VAL A 12 12.69 4.59 2.90
C VAL A 12 12.13 5.31 4.11
N GLU A 13 11.23 6.25 3.87
CA GLU A 13 10.47 6.92 4.92
C GLU A 13 9.26 6.06 5.29
N ILE A 14 9.36 5.42 6.43
CA ILE A 14 8.31 4.61 7.05
C ILE A 14 8.25 4.96 8.54
N GLU A 15 7.08 4.77 9.15
CA GLU A 15 6.88 5.04 10.57
C GLU A 15 7.91 4.29 11.43
N SER A 16 8.35 4.89 12.54
CA SER A 16 9.55 4.50 13.29
C SER A 16 9.49 3.09 13.88
N SER A 17 8.34 2.65 14.38
CA SER A 17 8.19 1.29 14.93
C SER A 17 8.29 0.24 13.83
N TRP A 18 7.69 0.46 12.68
CA TRP A 18 7.87 -0.37 11.49
C TRP A 18 9.32 -0.37 10.99
N LYS A 19 10.00 0.78 11.03
CA LYS A 19 11.41 0.86 10.65
C LYS A 19 12.31 -0.02 11.53
N GLN A 20 12.00 -0.15 12.82
CA GLN A 20 12.73 -1.05 13.72
C GLN A 20 12.56 -2.52 13.32
N HIS A 21 11.37 -2.93 12.88
CA HIS A 21 11.08 -4.32 12.49
C HIS A 21 11.51 -4.64 11.06
N LEU A 22 11.33 -3.72 10.12
CA LEU A 22 11.54 -3.94 8.69
C LEU A 22 12.83 -3.32 8.14
N GLY A 23 13.59 -2.59 8.97
CA GLY A 23 14.79 -1.88 8.51
C GLY A 23 15.80 -2.78 7.80
N ALA A 24 15.99 -4.00 8.28
CA ALA A 24 16.89 -4.97 7.66
C ALA A 24 16.43 -5.45 6.27
N GLU A 25 15.12 -5.36 5.97
CA GLU A 25 14.58 -5.72 4.65
C GLU A 25 15.05 -4.73 3.58
N PHE A 26 15.20 -3.45 3.93
CA PHE A 26 15.60 -2.40 2.99
C PHE A 26 17.02 -2.55 2.45
N ASP A 27 17.90 -3.26 3.20
CA ASP A 27 19.28 -3.52 2.80
C ASP A 27 19.42 -4.81 1.97
N LYS A 28 18.38 -5.61 1.87
CA LYS A 28 18.41 -6.87 1.11
C LYS A 28 18.40 -6.61 -0.41
N GLN A 29 19.12 -7.46 -1.14
CA GLN A 29 19.26 -7.33 -2.60
C GLN A 29 17.91 -7.35 -3.33
N TYR A 30 16.93 -8.15 -2.86
CA TYR A 30 15.61 -8.16 -3.49
C TYR A 30 14.91 -6.81 -3.39
N PHE A 31 15.06 -6.10 -2.25
CA PHE A 31 14.42 -4.81 -2.03
C PHE A 31 15.08 -3.72 -2.90
N VAL A 32 16.41 -3.76 -3.03
CA VAL A 32 17.15 -2.89 -3.97
C VAL A 32 16.67 -3.10 -5.41
N ASN A 33 16.52 -4.36 -5.83
CA ASN A 33 16.01 -4.68 -7.17
C ASN A 33 14.56 -4.21 -7.36
N LEU A 34 13.68 -4.49 -6.37
CA LEU A 34 12.29 -4.05 -6.35
C LEU A 34 12.19 -2.53 -6.52
N THR A 35 12.92 -1.77 -5.71
CA THR A 35 12.85 -0.30 -5.74
C THR A 35 13.34 0.30 -7.05
N ASN A 36 14.35 -0.32 -7.67
CA ASN A 36 14.80 0.09 -9.00
C ASN A 36 13.72 -0.15 -10.07
N LEU A 37 13.09 -1.33 -10.06
CA LEU A 37 12.00 -1.65 -10.99
C LEU A 37 10.80 -0.72 -10.78
N VAL A 38 10.40 -0.47 -9.54
CA VAL A 38 9.31 0.46 -9.23
C VAL A 38 9.64 1.88 -9.70
N ARG A 39 10.88 2.34 -9.49
CA ARG A 39 11.31 3.67 -9.98
C ARG A 39 11.19 3.77 -11.50
N GLU A 40 11.64 2.75 -12.24
CA GLU A 40 11.52 2.70 -13.71
C GLU A 40 10.05 2.75 -14.14
N GLU A 41 9.16 2.03 -13.44
CA GLU A 41 7.73 2.09 -13.70
C GLU A 41 7.16 3.51 -13.54
N TYR A 42 7.49 4.20 -12.44
CA TYR A 42 7.02 5.57 -12.19
C TYR A 42 7.63 6.62 -13.12
N LEU A 43 8.82 6.35 -13.69
CA LEU A 43 9.46 7.23 -14.68
C LEU A 43 8.80 7.12 -16.06
N HIS A 44 8.35 5.93 -16.44
CA HIS A 44 7.87 5.67 -17.79
C HIS A 44 6.34 5.58 -17.91
N TYR A 45 5.64 5.33 -16.78
CA TYR A 45 4.20 5.12 -16.76
C TYR A 45 3.55 5.90 -15.62
N GLN A 46 2.27 6.17 -15.79
CA GLN A 46 1.46 6.61 -14.66
C GLN A 46 1.23 5.42 -13.73
N CYS A 47 1.65 5.56 -12.47
CA CYS A 47 1.53 4.52 -11.47
C CYS A 47 0.83 5.04 -10.21
N PHE A 48 0.23 4.13 -9.46
CA PHE A 48 -0.48 4.41 -8.22
C PHE A 48 -0.02 3.51 -7.07
N PRO A 49 -0.20 3.96 -5.80
CA PRO A 49 -0.58 5.31 -5.37
C PRO A 49 0.53 6.34 -5.67
N PRO A 50 0.33 7.63 -5.42
CA PRO A 50 1.42 8.61 -5.45
C PRO A 50 2.61 8.14 -4.58
N GLY A 51 3.85 8.40 -5.01
CA GLY A 51 5.05 7.85 -4.39
C GLY A 51 5.14 8.04 -2.87
N ASN A 52 4.70 9.21 -2.37
CA ASN A 52 4.65 9.53 -0.94
C ASN A 52 3.56 8.76 -0.15
N LYS A 53 2.73 7.98 -0.83
CA LYS A 53 1.66 7.16 -0.22
C LYS A 53 1.90 5.66 -0.34
N ILE A 54 3.00 5.22 -0.93
CA ILE A 54 3.28 3.77 -1.10
C ILE A 54 3.26 3.04 0.26
N PHE A 55 3.85 3.65 1.30
CA PHE A 55 3.93 3.09 2.65
C PHE A 55 2.86 3.62 3.62
N ASN A 56 1.76 4.17 3.09
CA ASN A 56 0.76 4.86 3.91
C ASN A 56 0.08 3.95 4.95
N ALA A 57 -0.11 2.67 4.63
CA ALA A 57 -0.67 1.69 5.57
C ALA A 57 0.18 1.58 6.85
N PHE A 58 1.50 1.57 6.70
CA PHE A 58 2.45 1.53 7.81
C PHE A 58 2.52 2.86 8.55
N ASN A 59 2.45 3.98 7.82
CA ASN A 59 2.57 5.32 8.41
C ASN A 59 1.34 5.71 9.24
N LEU A 60 0.16 5.17 8.92
CA LEU A 60 -1.09 5.48 9.64
C LEU A 60 -1.45 4.46 10.73
N CYS A 61 -0.80 3.30 10.75
CA CYS A 61 -1.00 2.26 11.75
C CYS A 61 0.37 1.79 12.26
N PRO A 62 0.91 2.41 13.32
CA PRO A 62 2.16 1.97 13.95
C PRO A 62 2.14 0.49 14.31
N PHE A 63 3.31 -0.16 14.29
CA PHE A 63 3.43 -1.60 14.56
C PHE A 63 2.79 -2.01 15.90
N ASP A 64 3.10 -1.25 16.96
CA ASP A 64 2.60 -1.54 18.31
C ASP A 64 1.10 -1.31 18.47
N ASP A 65 0.47 -0.56 17.57
CA ASP A 65 -0.96 -0.26 17.58
C ASP A 65 -1.79 -1.26 16.76
N VAL A 66 -1.16 -2.16 16.01
CA VAL A 66 -1.86 -3.11 15.14
C VAL A 66 -2.75 -4.05 15.95
N LYS A 67 -4.05 -4.04 15.67
CA LYS A 67 -5.09 -4.91 16.26
C LYS A 67 -5.69 -5.87 15.25
N VAL A 68 -5.80 -5.42 14.00
CA VAL A 68 -6.39 -6.16 12.89
C VAL A 68 -5.56 -5.92 11.63
N VAL A 69 -5.34 -6.98 10.86
CA VAL A 69 -4.69 -6.90 9.54
C VAL A 69 -5.72 -7.26 8.47
N ILE A 70 -5.90 -6.37 7.50
CA ILE A 70 -6.72 -6.62 6.31
C ILE A 70 -5.79 -6.55 5.10
N ILE A 71 -5.70 -7.64 4.36
CA ILE A 71 -4.82 -7.74 3.19
C ILE A 71 -5.65 -7.64 1.91
N GLY A 72 -5.38 -6.60 1.12
CA GLY A 72 -5.82 -6.48 -0.26
C GLY A 72 -4.80 -7.06 -1.23
N GLN A 73 -5.14 -7.14 -2.51
CA GLN A 73 -4.28 -7.68 -3.55
C GLN A 73 -3.26 -6.62 -4.03
N ASP A 74 -3.73 -5.60 -4.69
CA ASP A 74 -2.95 -4.47 -5.21
C ASP A 74 -3.78 -3.17 -5.14
N PRO A 75 -3.18 -1.98 -5.34
CA PRO A 75 -3.91 -0.73 -5.31
C PRO A 75 -4.95 -0.66 -6.44
N TYR A 76 -5.97 0.17 -6.26
CA TYR A 76 -6.85 0.55 -7.35
C TYR A 76 -6.03 1.20 -8.48
N HIS A 77 -6.32 0.81 -9.72
CA HIS A 77 -5.55 1.23 -10.89
C HIS A 77 -6.19 2.40 -11.67
N GLU A 78 -7.33 2.90 -11.22
CA GLU A 78 -7.95 4.09 -11.82
C GLU A 78 -7.47 5.37 -11.11
N PRO A 79 -7.36 6.49 -11.85
CA PRO A 79 -6.91 7.76 -11.30
C PRO A 79 -7.74 8.23 -10.11
N GLY A 80 -7.08 8.74 -9.08
CA GLY A 80 -7.72 9.35 -7.92
C GLY A 80 -8.25 8.38 -6.87
N GLN A 81 -8.10 7.06 -7.03
CA GLN A 81 -8.63 6.07 -6.09
C GLN A 81 -7.61 5.59 -5.06
N ALA A 82 -6.42 5.18 -5.51
CA ALA A 82 -5.42 4.60 -4.62
C ALA A 82 -4.81 5.66 -3.69
N MET A 83 -4.76 5.34 -2.40
CA MET A 83 -4.21 6.20 -1.37
C MET A 83 -3.22 5.50 -0.42
N GLY A 84 -2.75 4.31 -0.80
CA GLY A 84 -1.80 3.52 -0.02
C GLY A 84 -2.42 2.76 1.15
N LEU A 85 -3.74 2.63 1.17
CA LEU A 85 -4.50 1.80 2.09
C LEU A 85 -5.35 0.82 1.29
N SER A 86 -5.32 -0.46 1.60
CA SER A 86 -6.14 -1.45 0.92
C SER A 86 -7.64 -1.09 1.04
N PHE A 87 -8.38 -1.27 -0.06
CA PHE A 87 -9.81 -0.99 -0.19
C PHE A 87 -10.24 0.48 -0.04
N SER A 88 -9.40 1.35 0.48
CA SER A 88 -9.71 2.76 0.75
C SER A 88 -9.61 3.63 -0.50
N VAL A 89 -10.51 4.60 -0.60
CA VAL A 89 -10.44 5.69 -1.57
C VAL A 89 -10.51 7.03 -0.83
N PRO A 90 -9.97 8.12 -1.40
CA PRO A 90 -10.04 9.44 -0.78
C PRO A 90 -11.49 9.90 -0.53
N GLU A 91 -11.65 10.82 0.41
CA GLU A 91 -12.94 11.47 0.69
C GLU A 91 -13.53 12.07 -0.59
N GLY A 92 -14.85 11.88 -0.77
CA GLY A 92 -15.55 12.36 -1.96
C GLY A 92 -15.44 11.46 -3.21
N VAL A 93 -14.60 10.45 -3.19
CA VAL A 93 -14.51 9.45 -4.27
C VAL A 93 -15.55 8.36 -4.04
N THR A 94 -16.28 8.00 -5.09
CA THR A 94 -17.26 6.92 -5.04
C THR A 94 -16.56 5.60 -4.65
N PRO A 95 -17.03 4.91 -3.59
CA PRO A 95 -16.46 3.63 -3.19
C PRO A 95 -16.54 2.60 -4.31
N PRO A 96 -15.42 1.92 -4.65
CA PRO A 96 -15.41 0.83 -5.62
C PRO A 96 -16.25 -0.38 -5.15
N PRO A 97 -16.65 -1.28 -6.06
CA PRO A 97 -17.50 -2.43 -5.73
C PRO A 97 -17.00 -3.30 -4.58
N SER A 98 -15.68 -3.51 -4.48
CA SER A 98 -15.08 -4.27 -3.38
C SER A 98 -15.34 -3.64 -2.01
N LEU A 99 -15.18 -2.32 -1.90
CA LEU A 99 -15.45 -1.60 -0.66
C LEU A 99 -16.95 -1.54 -0.35
N ILE A 100 -17.79 -1.38 -1.36
CA ILE A 100 -19.25 -1.44 -1.19
C ILE A 100 -19.68 -2.78 -0.59
N ASN A 101 -19.08 -3.89 -1.06
CA ASN A 101 -19.36 -5.21 -0.52
C ASN A 101 -18.94 -5.35 0.95
N ILE A 102 -17.76 -4.83 1.31
CA ILE A 102 -17.31 -4.80 2.71
C ILE A 102 -18.31 -4.02 3.57
N PHE A 103 -18.77 -2.86 3.13
CA PHE A 103 -19.73 -2.06 3.86
C PHE A 103 -21.09 -2.77 4.02
N LYS A 104 -21.55 -3.49 2.99
CA LYS A 104 -22.78 -4.28 3.08
C LYS A 104 -22.67 -5.40 4.12
N GLU A 105 -21.55 -6.11 4.14
CA GLU A 105 -21.33 -7.17 5.14
C GLU A 105 -21.29 -6.61 6.57
N ILE A 106 -20.61 -5.48 6.79
CA ILE A 106 -20.60 -4.80 8.09
C ILE A 106 -22.01 -4.38 8.50
N GLU A 107 -22.80 -3.83 7.58
CA GLU A 107 -24.18 -3.43 7.86
C GLU A 107 -25.07 -4.61 8.22
N LEU A 108 -24.94 -5.73 7.49
CA LEU A 108 -25.69 -6.96 7.74
C LEU A 108 -25.32 -7.58 9.10
N ASP A 109 -24.02 -7.62 9.42
CA ASP A 109 -23.51 -8.24 10.65
C ASP A 109 -23.84 -7.42 11.91
N LEU A 110 -23.66 -6.10 11.84
CA LEU A 110 -23.82 -5.21 12.98
C LEU A 110 -25.21 -4.56 13.11
N GLY A 111 -26.05 -4.68 12.10
CA GLY A 111 -27.37 -4.02 12.05
C GLY A 111 -27.27 -2.48 12.08
N LYS A 112 -26.16 -1.90 11.66
CA LYS A 112 -25.92 -0.45 11.67
C LYS A 112 -25.63 0.03 10.25
N PRO A 113 -26.12 1.22 9.85
CA PRO A 113 -25.81 1.77 8.54
C PRO A 113 -24.31 1.86 8.31
N ALA A 114 -23.86 1.46 7.12
CA ALA A 114 -22.47 1.63 6.70
C ALA A 114 -22.07 3.10 6.64
N ALA A 115 -20.78 3.37 6.82
CA ALA A 115 -20.26 4.71 6.64
C ALA A 115 -20.42 5.15 5.18
N LYS A 116 -20.74 6.43 4.97
CA LYS A 116 -20.89 7.00 3.62
C LYS A 116 -19.57 7.26 2.93
N SER A 117 -18.50 7.53 3.69
CA SER A 117 -17.17 7.81 3.17
C SER A 117 -16.40 6.53 2.89
N GLY A 118 -15.77 6.47 1.70
CA GLY A 118 -14.82 5.41 1.33
C GLY A 118 -13.42 5.60 1.89
N ASP A 119 -13.14 6.70 2.59
CA ASP A 119 -11.86 6.93 3.25
C ASP A 119 -11.78 6.13 4.57
N LEU A 120 -10.91 5.13 4.57
CA LEU A 120 -10.69 4.22 5.70
C LEU A 120 -9.54 4.66 6.62
N THR A 121 -9.03 5.87 6.48
CA THR A 121 -8.00 6.43 7.39
C THR A 121 -8.42 6.30 8.84
N ARG A 122 -9.72 6.47 9.14
CA ARG A 122 -10.28 6.28 10.49
C ARG A 122 -10.13 4.86 11.03
N TRP A 123 -10.05 3.84 10.16
CA TRP A 123 -9.78 2.47 10.60
C TRP A 123 -8.29 2.29 10.86
N ALA A 124 -7.44 2.79 9.95
CA ALA A 124 -5.99 2.70 10.09
C ALA A 124 -5.51 3.31 11.42
N THR A 125 -5.98 4.51 11.75
CA THR A 125 -5.60 5.22 12.99
C THR A 125 -6.15 4.57 14.27
N GLN A 126 -7.03 3.58 14.16
CA GLN A 126 -7.54 2.79 15.28
C GLN A 126 -6.86 1.41 15.41
N GLY A 127 -5.87 1.13 14.59
CA GLY A 127 -5.10 -0.11 14.64
C GLY A 127 -5.50 -1.16 13.59
N VAL A 128 -6.13 -0.77 12.49
CA VAL A 128 -6.37 -1.64 11.34
C VAL A 128 -5.27 -1.43 10.31
N LEU A 129 -4.37 -2.38 10.17
CA LEU A 129 -3.37 -2.38 9.11
C LEU A 129 -4.03 -2.74 7.78
N LEU A 130 -4.26 -1.73 6.93
CA LEU A 130 -4.89 -1.88 5.61
C LEU A 130 -3.79 -2.06 4.55
N LEU A 131 -3.24 -3.26 4.45
CA LEU A 131 -2.08 -3.58 3.61
C LEU A 131 -2.50 -4.23 2.30
N ASN A 132 -1.89 -3.85 1.18
CA ASN A 132 -1.94 -4.64 -0.05
C ASN A 132 -0.73 -5.57 -0.13
N ALA A 133 -0.87 -6.75 -0.70
CA ALA A 133 0.25 -7.66 -0.97
C ALA A 133 1.24 -7.05 -1.98
N THR A 134 0.75 -6.28 -2.94
CA THR A 134 1.53 -5.49 -3.90
C THR A 134 1.23 -4.02 -3.68
N LEU A 135 2.27 -3.19 -3.42
CA LEU A 135 2.06 -1.81 -2.97
C LEU A 135 1.92 -0.78 -4.10
N THR A 136 2.19 -1.17 -5.33
CA THR A 136 2.10 -0.27 -6.50
C THR A 136 1.41 -0.94 -7.68
N VAL A 137 0.89 -0.14 -8.60
CA VAL A 137 0.21 -0.62 -9.81
C VAL A 137 0.36 0.40 -10.93
N ARG A 138 0.43 -0.04 -12.19
CA ARG A 138 0.34 0.84 -13.37
C ARG A 138 -1.12 1.23 -13.62
N ALA A 139 -1.35 2.47 -14.03
CA ALA A 139 -2.67 2.97 -14.40
C ALA A 139 -3.36 2.05 -15.42
N HIS A 140 -4.64 1.77 -15.18
CA HIS A 140 -5.53 0.97 -16.02
C HIS A 140 -5.14 -0.50 -16.20
N VAL A 141 -4.10 -1.01 -15.50
CA VAL A 141 -3.60 -2.39 -15.65
C VAL A 141 -3.52 -3.07 -14.29
N ALA A 142 -4.59 -3.72 -13.86
CA ALA A 142 -4.63 -4.50 -12.63
C ALA A 142 -3.50 -5.54 -12.60
N ASN A 143 -2.93 -5.79 -11.44
CA ASN A 143 -1.85 -6.77 -11.21
C ASN A 143 -0.54 -6.50 -11.98
N SER A 144 -0.37 -5.34 -12.60
CA SER A 144 0.79 -5.04 -13.42
C SER A 144 2.12 -5.15 -12.68
N HIS A 145 2.15 -4.90 -11.37
CA HIS A 145 3.35 -4.96 -10.53
C HIS A 145 3.47 -6.23 -9.66
N GLN A 146 2.61 -7.22 -9.87
CA GLN A 146 2.60 -8.45 -9.07
C GLN A 146 3.96 -9.17 -9.04
N ARG A 147 4.73 -9.09 -10.15
CA ARG A 147 6.01 -9.79 -10.32
C ARG A 147 7.24 -8.95 -9.98
N LEU A 148 7.07 -7.72 -9.50
CA LEU A 148 8.20 -6.84 -9.18
C LEU A 148 8.93 -7.22 -7.88
N GLY A 149 8.27 -7.99 -6.98
CA GLY A 149 8.85 -8.47 -5.73
C GLY A 149 8.26 -7.87 -4.46
N TRP A 150 7.15 -7.12 -4.55
CA TRP A 150 6.46 -6.56 -3.39
C TRP A 150 6.05 -7.61 -2.35
N THR A 151 5.59 -8.78 -2.80
CA THR A 151 5.12 -9.85 -1.90
C THR A 151 6.21 -10.34 -0.96
N THR A 152 7.48 -10.38 -1.40
CA THR A 152 8.60 -10.72 -0.51
C THR A 152 8.73 -9.73 0.64
N PHE A 153 8.49 -8.44 0.39
CA PHE A 153 8.53 -7.40 1.42
C PHE A 153 7.30 -7.45 2.33
N THR A 154 6.11 -7.55 1.76
CA THR A 154 4.85 -7.57 2.53
C THR A 154 4.66 -8.86 3.32
N ASP A 155 5.27 -9.99 2.88
CA ASP A 155 5.30 -11.24 3.65
C ASP A 155 6.26 -11.15 4.86
N ALA A 156 7.20 -10.22 4.85
CA ALA A 156 8.09 -9.97 6.00
C ALA A 156 7.46 -9.03 7.04
N ALA A 157 6.43 -8.31 6.66
CA ALA A 157 5.71 -7.40 7.55
C ALA A 157 4.63 -8.13 8.35
#